data_88e565451035f8d37426b52e54ff5289
#
_entry.id   88e565451035f8d37426b52e54ff5289
#
_cell.length_a   1.000
_cell.length_b   1.000
_cell.length_c   1.000
_cell.angle_alpha   90.00
_cell.angle_beta   90.00
_cell.angle_gamma   90.00
#
_symmetry.space_group_name_H-M   'P 1'
#
loop_
_entity.id
_entity.type
_entity.pdbx_description
1 polymer ?
#
loop_
_entity_poly.entity_id
_entity_poly.type
_entity_poly.pdbx_seq_one_letter_code
_entity_poly.pdbx_strand_id
1 'polypeptide(L)'
;MEIRVFAPASVANIGVGYDILGFALESPGDEVVARFVDGKGMKIGQITGTNRLPFSADKNTATFSAQALLDFLGKSDVGIELDIHKKMPFGSGLGSSAASAVAGVFAVNTLLGSPLSKEELLHFAVLGEQLADGSYHADNVAPSLLGGIILIRDNSTLDIISLPIPEDLVAVVIYPEVEVLTRDSRNILKPDISLQKCIAQTGNLASFIAGLYRSDYELIGRSLTDHIIEPQRAVLIPHFYDIKNMALKMGALGCSISGAGPSIFALFRGEPDAVTGAHAMRNIFDQHDIPASSYICKINSKGAIVLS
;
A
#
# COMPACT_ATOMS: atom_id res chain seq x y z
N MET A 1 3.21 16.06 25.74
CA MET A 1 3.76 16.03 24.37
C MET A 1 2.94 15.05 23.56
N GLU A 2 2.50 15.45 22.40
CA GLU A 2 1.68 14.67 21.48
C GLU A 2 2.34 14.67 20.10
N ILE A 3 2.37 13.53 19.43
CA ILE A 3 2.97 13.37 18.11
C ILE A 3 1.88 12.87 17.18
N ARG A 4 1.65 13.61 16.09
CA ARG A 4 0.73 13.24 15.02
C ARG A 4 1.51 12.82 13.77
N VAL A 5 1.19 11.66 13.23
CA VAL A 5 1.83 11.08 12.05
C VAL A 5 0.78 10.79 10.99
N PHE A 6 1.14 11.08 9.74
CA PHE A 6 0.45 10.63 8.54
C PHE A 6 1.25 9.49 7.91
N ALA A 7 0.59 8.39 7.58
CA ALA A 7 1.14 7.32 6.77
C ALA A 7 0.32 7.15 5.48
N PRO A 8 0.95 7.24 4.31
CA PRO A 8 0.25 7.22 3.03
C PRO A 8 -0.27 5.83 2.67
N ALA A 9 -1.31 5.80 1.84
CA ALA A 9 -1.74 4.62 1.09
C ALA A 9 -0.61 4.10 0.20
N SER A 10 -0.70 2.83 -0.15
CA SER A 10 0.23 2.17 -1.05
C SER A 10 -0.48 1.32 -2.09
N VAL A 11 0.14 1.19 -3.25
CA VAL A 11 -0.22 0.25 -4.31
C VAL A 11 0.82 -0.85 -4.31
N ALA A 12 0.45 -2.04 -3.88
CA ALA A 12 1.30 -3.21 -3.88
C ALA A 12 1.20 -4.00 -5.19
N ASN A 13 2.18 -4.84 -5.44
CA ASN A 13 2.33 -5.71 -6.62
C ASN A 13 2.73 -4.97 -7.90
N ILE A 14 2.25 -3.79 -8.16
CA ILE A 14 2.44 -3.02 -9.40
C ILE A 14 2.27 -3.90 -10.65
N GLY A 15 1.21 -4.74 -10.66
CA GLY A 15 0.99 -5.74 -11.70
C GLY A 15 2.05 -6.85 -11.70
N VAL A 16 3.25 -6.56 -12.17
CA VAL A 16 4.28 -7.55 -12.49
C VAL A 16 5.14 -8.02 -11.32
N GLY A 17 5.08 -7.34 -10.17
CA GLY A 17 5.94 -7.61 -9.00
C GLY A 17 5.15 -8.10 -7.78
N TYR A 18 4.43 -9.20 -7.92
CA TYR A 18 3.63 -9.78 -6.86
C TYR A 18 4.44 -10.06 -5.58
N ASP A 19 3.99 -9.50 -4.44
CA ASP A 19 4.62 -9.54 -3.11
C ASP A 19 6.04 -8.93 -3.04
N ILE A 20 6.54 -8.26 -4.12
CA ILE A 20 7.90 -7.69 -4.15
C ILE A 20 7.99 -6.25 -4.67
N LEU A 21 6.92 -5.69 -5.23
CA LEU A 21 6.89 -4.28 -5.66
C LEU A 21 5.75 -3.53 -5.00
N GLY A 22 6.03 -2.27 -4.63
CA GLY A 22 4.99 -1.35 -4.17
C GLY A 22 5.42 0.10 -4.33
N PHE A 23 4.44 1.00 -4.38
CA PHE A 23 4.69 2.44 -4.31
C PHE A 23 3.72 3.15 -3.38
N ALA A 24 4.17 4.28 -2.83
CA ALA A 24 3.35 5.13 -1.98
C ALA A 24 2.57 6.18 -2.78
N LEU A 25 1.33 6.46 -2.37
CA LEU A 25 0.51 7.55 -2.91
C LEU A 25 0.70 8.83 -2.09
N GLU A 26 0.51 10.01 -2.67
CA GLU A 26 0.49 11.26 -1.88
C GLU A 26 -0.76 11.33 -0.99
N SER A 27 -1.87 10.81 -1.49
CA SER A 27 -3.15 10.69 -0.79
C SER A 27 -3.98 9.53 -1.39
N PRO A 28 -4.88 8.91 -0.63
CA PRO A 28 -5.18 9.11 0.79
C PRO A 28 -4.09 8.54 1.71
N GLY A 29 -4.33 8.62 3.03
CA GLY A 29 -3.51 7.99 4.05
C GLY A 29 -4.20 8.05 5.40
N ASP A 30 -3.70 7.28 6.37
CA ASP A 30 -4.23 7.27 7.73
C ASP A 30 -3.38 8.14 8.66
N GLU A 31 -3.96 8.57 9.77
CA GLU A 31 -3.26 9.35 10.79
C GLU A 31 -3.30 8.64 12.13
N VAL A 32 -2.22 8.74 12.88
CA VAL A 32 -2.13 8.27 14.27
C VAL A 32 -1.58 9.39 15.13
N VAL A 33 -2.18 9.56 16.31
CA VAL A 33 -1.70 10.47 17.35
C VAL A 33 -1.21 9.64 18.52
N ALA A 34 0.04 9.85 18.94
CA ALA A 34 0.66 9.15 20.06
C ALA A 34 0.94 10.12 21.22
N ARG A 35 0.64 9.71 22.46
CA ARG A 35 0.93 10.46 23.68
C ARG A 35 1.30 9.56 24.85
N PHE A 36 2.11 10.08 25.77
CA PHE A 36 2.37 9.40 27.03
C PHE A 36 1.12 9.41 27.92
N VAL A 37 0.88 8.30 28.60
CA VAL A 37 -0.20 8.13 29.57
C VAL A 37 0.28 7.34 30.79
N ASP A 38 -0.45 7.41 31.90
CA ASP A 38 -0.17 6.60 33.06
C ASP A 38 -0.40 5.10 32.77
N GLY A 39 0.50 4.28 33.32
CA GLY A 39 0.43 2.82 33.17
C GLY A 39 1.57 2.25 32.33
N LYS A 40 1.33 1.09 31.70
CA LYS A 40 2.35 0.35 30.94
C LYS A 40 1.82 -0.09 29.60
N GLY A 41 2.72 -0.17 28.61
CA GLY A 41 2.45 -0.69 27.28
C GLY A 41 1.51 0.18 26.46
N MET A 42 1.09 -0.37 25.32
CA MET A 42 0.23 0.33 24.36
C MET A 42 -1.23 0.29 24.76
N LYS A 43 -1.92 1.42 24.56
CA LYS A 43 -3.39 1.56 24.70
C LYS A 43 -3.97 2.23 23.46
N ILE A 44 -5.27 2.01 23.23
CA ILE A 44 -6.04 2.72 22.22
C ILE A 44 -6.96 3.71 22.93
N GLY A 45 -6.82 5.00 22.61
CA GLY A 45 -7.71 6.06 23.09
C GLY A 45 -8.99 6.09 22.29
N GLN A 46 -8.88 6.29 20.98
CA GLN A 46 -10.03 6.29 20.08
C GLN A 46 -9.67 5.74 18.69
N ILE A 47 -10.69 5.26 18.00
CA ILE A 47 -10.63 4.90 16.57
C ILE A 47 -11.75 5.67 15.87
N THR A 48 -11.40 6.42 14.82
CA THR A 48 -12.37 7.16 13.99
C THR A 48 -12.28 6.72 12.52
N GLY A 49 -13.36 6.95 11.75
CA GLY A 49 -13.42 6.61 10.32
C GLY A 49 -13.79 5.15 10.03
N THR A 50 -13.83 4.28 11.06
CA THR A 50 -14.30 2.89 10.92
C THR A 50 -14.74 2.34 12.27
N ASN A 51 -15.66 1.37 12.25
CA ASN A 51 -16.06 0.58 13.41
C ASN A 51 -15.60 -0.89 13.32
N ARG A 52 -14.78 -1.22 12.32
CA ARG A 52 -14.34 -2.61 12.04
C ARG A 52 -13.04 -2.99 12.74
N LEU A 53 -12.30 -2.03 13.31
CA LEU A 53 -11.02 -2.30 13.96
C LEU A 53 -11.20 -2.67 15.44
N PRO A 54 -10.41 -3.64 15.95
CA PRO A 54 -10.46 -4.01 17.36
C PRO A 54 -9.85 -2.90 18.24
N PHE A 55 -10.49 -2.67 19.40
CA PHE A 55 -9.96 -1.80 20.47
C PHE A 55 -8.95 -2.52 21.38
N SER A 56 -8.76 -3.83 21.22
CA SER A 56 -7.74 -4.58 21.97
C SER A 56 -6.37 -4.29 21.36
N ALA A 57 -5.43 -3.80 22.18
CA ALA A 57 -4.13 -3.33 21.73
C ALA A 57 -3.28 -4.45 21.10
N ASP A 58 -3.47 -5.68 21.54
CA ASP A 58 -2.81 -6.88 21.02
C ASP A 58 -3.38 -7.39 19.67
N LYS A 59 -4.54 -6.88 19.26
CA LYS A 59 -5.24 -7.26 18.01
C LYS A 59 -5.30 -6.14 16.98
N ASN A 60 -4.88 -4.94 17.34
CA ASN A 60 -4.86 -3.80 16.42
C ASN A 60 -3.45 -3.62 15.86
N THR A 61 -3.31 -3.53 14.55
CA THR A 61 -2.01 -3.48 13.87
C THR A 61 -1.13 -2.33 14.30
N ALA A 62 -1.71 -1.14 14.53
CA ALA A 62 -0.94 0.04 14.95
C ALA A 62 -0.33 -0.14 16.35
N THR A 63 -1.13 -0.60 17.32
CA THR A 63 -0.67 -0.81 18.70
C THR A 63 0.19 -2.05 18.84
N PHE A 64 -0.09 -3.12 18.10
CA PHE A 64 0.72 -4.34 18.10
C PHE A 64 2.14 -4.06 17.59
N SER A 65 2.28 -3.39 16.45
CA SER A 65 3.57 -2.98 15.90
C SER A 65 4.33 -2.05 16.83
N ALA A 66 3.64 -1.07 17.42
CA ALA A 66 4.24 -0.15 18.37
C ALA A 66 4.65 -0.81 19.67
N GLN A 67 3.90 -1.82 20.17
CA GLN A 67 4.29 -2.60 21.34
C GLN A 67 5.58 -3.40 21.07
N ALA A 68 5.70 -4.02 19.90
CA ALA A 68 6.92 -4.73 19.53
C ALA A 68 8.15 -3.80 19.51
N LEU A 69 8.00 -2.54 19.09
CA LEU A 69 9.03 -1.52 19.18
C LEU A 69 9.39 -1.20 20.66
N LEU A 70 8.37 -0.99 21.52
CA LEU A 70 8.60 -0.73 22.96
C LEU A 70 9.36 -1.89 23.63
N ASP A 71 8.98 -3.12 23.33
CA ASP A 71 9.61 -4.32 23.88
C ASP A 71 11.08 -4.43 23.44
N PHE A 72 11.35 -4.17 22.17
CA PHE A 72 12.70 -4.15 21.61
C PHE A 72 13.59 -3.08 22.29
N LEU A 73 13.02 -1.90 22.55
CA LEU A 73 13.74 -0.80 23.22
C LEU A 73 13.86 -0.97 24.75
N GLY A 74 13.30 -2.04 25.32
CA GLY A 74 13.26 -2.26 26.78
C GLY A 74 12.40 -1.23 27.52
N LYS A 75 11.37 -0.69 26.87
CA LYS A 75 10.48 0.38 27.39
C LYS A 75 9.02 -0.08 27.57
N SER A 76 8.80 -1.38 27.76
CA SER A 76 7.46 -1.95 27.97
C SER A 76 6.75 -1.47 29.24
N ASP A 77 7.48 -0.81 30.14
CA ASP A 77 6.96 -0.15 31.35
C ASP A 77 6.41 1.26 31.10
N VAL A 78 6.65 1.82 29.92
CA VAL A 78 6.13 3.15 29.51
C VAL A 78 4.73 3.00 28.96
N GLY A 79 3.76 3.77 29.50
CA GLY A 79 2.39 3.82 28.98
C GLY A 79 2.30 4.79 27.81
N ILE A 80 1.83 4.32 26.65
CA ILE A 80 1.56 5.13 25.45
C ILE A 80 0.17 4.83 24.93
N GLU A 81 -0.57 5.87 24.58
CA GLU A 81 -1.91 5.78 24.01
C GLU A 81 -1.89 6.28 22.56
N LEU A 82 -2.58 5.55 21.68
CA LEU A 82 -2.77 5.91 20.28
C LEU A 82 -4.23 6.26 19.99
N ASP A 83 -4.44 7.41 19.34
CA ASP A 83 -5.67 7.70 18.60
C ASP A 83 -5.44 7.37 17.13
N ILE A 84 -6.34 6.58 16.53
CA ILE A 84 -6.21 6.07 15.17
C ILE A 84 -7.31 6.68 14.31
N HIS A 85 -6.93 7.45 13.29
CA HIS A 85 -7.85 8.13 12.38
C HIS A 85 -7.77 7.49 11.00
N LYS A 86 -8.75 6.61 10.71
CA LYS A 86 -8.85 5.95 9.41
C LYS A 86 -9.47 6.88 8.39
N LYS A 87 -8.71 7.19 7.34
CA LYS A 87 -9.18 8.00 6.20
C LYS A 87 -9.23 7.18 4.90
N MET A 88 -8.78 5.93 4.97
CA MET A 88 -8.85 4.98 3.87
C MET A 88 -9.98 3.96 4.11
N PRO A 89 -10.68 3.53 3.04
CA PRO A 89 -11.67 2.47 3.15
C PRO A 89 -11.04 1.16 3.62
N PHE A 90 -11.77 0.42 4.45
CA PHE A 90 -11.35 -0.90 4.91
C PHE A 90 -11.42 -1.93 3.78
N GLY A 91 -10.39 -2.79 3.64
CA GLY A 91 -10.37 -3.84 2.61
C GLY A 91 -10.31 -3.29 1.18
N SER A 92 -9.75 -2.09 1.00
CA SER A 92 -9.73 -1.40 -0.29
C SER A 92 -8.62 -1.83 -1.25
N GLY A 93 -7.61 -2.58 -0.79
CA GLY A 93 -6.40 -2.83 -1.58
C GLY A 93 -5.42 -1.64 -1.63
N LEU A 94 -5.59 -0.65 -0.73
CA LEU A 94 -4.74 0.54 -0.62
C LEU A 94 -3.73 0.46 0.53
N GLY A 95 -3.48 -0.71 1.09
CA GLY A 95 -2.54 -0.88 2.20
C GLY A 95 -2.98 -0.20 3.50
N SER A 96 -4.29 -0.11 3.78
CA SER A 96 -4.81 0.60 4.96
C SER A 96 -4.36 -0.03 6.29
N SER A 97 -4.15 -1.36 6.35
CA SER A 97 -3.58 -2.05 7.50
C SER A 97 -2.11 -1.68 7.70
N ALA A 98 -1.33 -1.75 6.62
CA ALA A 98 0.08 -1.38 6.59
C ALA A 98 0.29 0.09 7.02
N ALA A 99 -0.52 1.02 6.51
CA ALA A 99 -0.46 2.42 6.90
C ALA A 99 -0.74 2.62 8.40
N SER A 100 -1.68 1.88 9.00
CA SER A 100 -1.92 1.92 10.45
C SER A 100 -0.72 1.41 11.24
N ALA A 101 -0.13 0.28 10.84
CA ALA A 101 1.07 -0.28 11.48
C ALA A 101 2.25 0.71 11.39
N VAL A 102 2.48 1.26 10.21
CA VAL A 102 3.53 2.28 9.94
C VAL A 102 3.30 3.52 10.80
N ALA A 103 2.09 4.09 10.80
CA ALA A 103 1.79 5.30 11.57
C ALA A 103 1.99 5.07 13.07
N GLY A 104 1.56 3.91 13.59
CA GLY A 104 1.72 3.55 15.00
C GLY A 104 3.19 3.46 15.41
N VAL A 105 3.99 2.70 14.69
CA VAL A 105 5.43 2.53 14.95
C VAL A 105 6.16 3.86 14.83
N PHE A 106 5.91 4.62 13.76
CA PHE A 106 6.62 5.87 13.50
C PHE A 106 6.24 6.96 14.51
N ALA A 107 4.96 7.03 14.92
CA ALA A 107 4.51 7.96 15.97
C ALA A 107 5.18 7.67 17.31
N VAL A 108 5.23 6.39 17.72
CA VAL A 108 5.86 5.98 18.98
C VAL A 108 7.38 6.20 18.94
N ASN A 109 8.04 5.84 17.86
CA ASN A 109 9.47 6.12 17.68
C ASN A 109 9.77 7.63 17.83
N THR A 110 8.96 8.46 17.17
CA THR A 110 9.12 9.93 17.25
C THR A 110 8.84 10.45 18.66
N LEU A 111 7.80 9.96 19.32
CA LEU A 111 7.45 10.34 20.70
C LEU A 111 8.59 10.01 21.68
N LEU A 112 9.35 8.93 21.43
CA LEU A 112 10.51 8.50 22.21
C LEU A 112 11.82 9.22 21.83
N GLY A 113 11.78 10.21 20.92
CA GLY A 113 12.95 10.97 20.48
C GLY A 113 13.68 10.34 19.29
N SER A 114 13.01 9.52 18.50
CA SER A 114 13.51 8.87 17.26
C SER A 114 14.78 8.03 17.48
N PRO A 115 14.75 7.04 18.39
CA PRO A 115 15.92 6.20 18.66
C PRO A 115 16.32 5.31 17.47
N LEU A 116 15.40 5.04 16.53
CA LEU A 116 15.64 4.22 15.34
C LEU A 116 15.38 5.03 14.06
N SER A 117 16.07 4.68 12.98
CA SER A 117 15.81 5.17 11.62
C SER A 117 14.51 4.58 11.05
N LYS A 118 14.00 5.14 9.95
CA LYS A 118 12.82 4.58 9.28
C LYS A 118 13.05 3.14 8.81
N GLU A 119 14.23 2.85 8.28
CA GLU A 119 14.60 1.53 7.79
C GLU A 119 14.56 0.49 8.93
N GLU A 120 15.06 0.84 10.12
CA GLU A 120 15.01 -0.02 11.30
C GLU A 120 13.58 -0.24 11.81
N LEU A 121 12.66 0.69 11.56
CA LEU A 121 11.24 0.54 11.93
C LEU A 121 10.48 -0.44 11.05
N LEU A 122 10.98 -0.76 9.86
CA LEU A 122 10.30 -1.58 8.88
C LEU A 122 9.90 -2.95 9.45
N HIS A 123 10.82 -3.59 10.18
CA HIS A 123 10.57 -4.89 10.79
C HIS A 123 9.33 -4.88 11.71
N PHE A 124 9.20 -3.87 12.56
CA PHE A 124 8.08 -3.76 13.50
C PHE A 124 6.76 -3.51 12.78
N ALA A 125 6.78 -2.69 11.73
CA ALA A 125 5.59 -2.41 10.94
C ALA A 125 5.11 -3.66 10.16
N VAL A 126 6.03 -4.47 9.63
CA VAL A 126 5.70 -5.74 8.95
C VAL A 126 5.10 -6.77 9.91
N LEU A 127 5.51 -6.80 11.18
CA LEU A 127 4.87 -7.65 12.20
C LEU A 127 3.38 -7.32 12.37
N GLY A 128 3.01 -6.04 12.27
CA GLY A 128 1.59 -5.63 12.29
C GLY A 128 0.81 -6.13 11.08
N GLU A 129 1.40 -6.12 9.90
CA GLU A 129 0.76 -6.66 8.69
C GLU A 129 0.60 -8.17 8.79
N GLN A 130 1.59 -8.88 9.31
CA GLN A 130 1.50 -10.32 9.58
C GLN A 130 0.36 -10.66 10.56
N LEU A 131 0.10 -9.81 11.55
CA LEU A 131 -1.07 -9.97 12.44
C LEU A 131 -2.38 -9.85 11.67
N ALA A 132 -2.46 -8.96 10.67
CA ALA A 132 -3.68 -8.67 9.94
C ALA A 132 -4.07 -9.74 8.91
N ASP A 133 -3.11 -10.22 8.12
CA ASP A 133 -3.37 -11.12 6.98
C ASP A 133 -2.61 -12.45 7.04
N GLY A 134 -1.76 -12.64 8.05
CA GLY A 134 -0.99 -13.88 8.26
C GLY A 134 0.28 -13.98 7.40
N SER A 135 0.58 -12.99 6.57
CA SER A 135 1.70 -13.01 5.62
C SER A 135 2.78 -12.01 6.02
N TYR A 136 4.04 -12.41 5.91
CA TYR A 136 5.19 -11.56 6.19
C TYR A 136 5.76 -11.01 4.87
N HIS A 137 5.24 -9.87 4.41
CA HIS A 137 5.70 -9.18 3.21
C HIS A 137 5.59 -7.66 3.39
N ALA A 138 6.46 -6.92 2.71
CA ALA A 138 6.66 -5.50 2.95
C ALA A 138 6.19 -4.60 1.80
N ASP A 139 5.57 -5.13 0.75
CA ASP A 139 5.21 -4.42 -0.47
C ASP A 139 4.18 -3.28 -0.30
N ASN A 140 3.40 -3.31 0.81
CA ASN A 140 2.60 -2.19 1.27
C ASN A 140 3.32 -1.36 2.36
N VAL A 141 3.98 -2.03 3.30
CA VAL A 141 4.58 -1.40 4.49
C VAL A 141 5.78 -0.54 4.11
N ALA A 142 6.69 -1.08 3.28
CA ALA A 142 7.92 -0.37 2.92
C ALA A 142 7.63 0.95 2.18
N PRO A 143 6.78 0.99 1.12
CA PRO A 143 6.47 2.27 0.48
C PRO A 143 5.69 3.21 1.40
N SER A 144 4.77 2.74 2.25
CA SER A 144 4.06 3.59 3.20
C SER A 144 5.01 4.24 4.21
N LEU A 145 6.04 3.52 4.67
CA LEU A 145 7.01 4.02 5.65
C LEU A 145 8.08 4.92 5.01
N LEU A 146 8.69 4.46 3.91
CA LEU A 146 9.87 5.07 3.31
C LEU A 146 9.53 6.02 2.16
N GLY A 147 8.39 5.81 1.52
CA GLY A 147 8.01 6.48 0.27
C GLY A 147 8.62 5.80 -0.97
N GLY A 148 8.31 6.37 -2.12
CA GLY A 148 8.87 5.96 -3.39
C GLY A 148 8.26 4.71 -3.99
N ILE A 149 8.98 4.17 -4.97
CA ILE A 149 8.76 2.85 -5.56
C ILE A 149 9.78 1.92 -4.93
N ILE A 150 9.32 0.85 -4.29
CA ILE A 150 10.18 -0.07 -3.55
C ILE A 150 10.15 -1.45 -4.21
N LEU A 151 11.35 -2.01 -4.43
CA LEU A 151 11.57 -3.40 -4.76
C LEU A 151 12.06 -4.15 -3.51
N ILE A 152 11.45 -5.27 -3.21
CA ILE A 152 11.84 -6.16 -2.12
C ILE A 152 12.56 -7.35 -2.74
N ARG A 153 13.87 -7.42 -2.55
CA ARG A 153 14.68 -8.55 -3.03
C ARG A 153 14.43 -9.81 -2.20
N ASP A 154 14.23 -9.62 -0.90
CA ASP A 154 14.02 -10.72 0.04
C ASP A 154 13.15 -10.23 1.22
N ASN A 155 11.93 -10.78 1.31
CA ASN A 155 11.02 -10.45 2.41
C ASN A 155 11.49 -10.99 3.76
N SER A 156 12.26 -12.09 3.81
CA SER A 156 12.70 -12.69 5.08
C SER A 156 13.74 -11.84 5.80
N THR A 157 14.56 -11.15 5.05
CA THR A 157 15.60 -10.24 5.57
C THR A 157 15.23 -8.77 5.44
N LEU A 158 14.07 -8.47 4.83
CA LEU A 158 13.63 -7.12 4.47
C LEU A 158 14.70 -6.36 3.65
N ASP A 159 15.31 -7.07 2.70
CA ASP A 159 16.26 -6.47 1.78
C ASP A 159 15.51 -5.69 0.70
N ILE A 160 15.48 -4.37 0.88
CA ILE A 160 14.69 -3.43 0.08
C ILE A 160 15.57 -2.53 -0.78
N ILE A 161 15.09 -2.19 -1.94
CA ILE A 161 15.75 -1.33 -2.91
C ILE A 161 14.79 -0.23 -3.33
N SER A 162 15.17 1.03 -3.12
CA SER A 162 14.44 2.18 -3.65
C SER A 162 14.71 2.32 -5.15
N LEU A 163 13.64 2.40 -5.94
CA LEU A 163 13.71 2.59 -7.38
C LEU A 163 13.48 4.07 -7.75
N PRO A 164 14.05 4.55 -8.85
CA PRO A 164 13.83 5.92 -9.30
C PRO A 164 12.36 6.15 -9.69
N ILE A 165 11.88 7.37 -9.45
CA ILE A 165 10.54 7.81 -9.83
C ILE A 165 10.69 8.73 -11.04
N PRO A 166 10.20 8.35 -12.24
CA PRO A 166 10.14 9.26 -13.37
C PRO A 166 9.30 10.49 -13.06
N GLU A 167 9.76 11.69 -13.44
CA GLU A 167 9.21 12.98 -12.99
C GLU A 167 7.72 13.17 -13.32
N ASP A 168 7.31 12.74 -14.52
CA ASP A 168 5.94 12.90 -15.01
C ASP A 168 5.02 11.71 -14.64
N LEU A 169 5.48 10.76 -13.84
CA LEU A 169 4.69 9.58 -13.49
C LEU A 169 3.57 9.95 -12.52
N VAL A 170 2.33 9.72 -12.94
CA VAL A 170 1.12 9.97 -12.16
C VAL A 170 0.34 8.67 -11.98
N ALA A 171 -0.08 8.41 -10.76
CA ALA A 171 -0.93 7.28 -10.42
C ALA A 171 -2.41 7.71 -10.35
N VAL A 172 -3.26 6.92 -10.98
CA VAL A 172 -4.71 6.94 -10.79
C VAL A 172 -5.09 5.68 -10.04
N VAL A 173 -5.90 5.79 -9.00
CA VAL A 173 -6.47 4.64 -8.32
C VAL A 173 -7.97 4.81 -8.25
N ILE A 174 -8.73 3.80 -8.70
CA ILE A 174 -10.18 3.72 -8.57
C ILE A 174 -10.50 2.66 -7.54
N TYR A 175 -11.21 3.05 -6.49
CA TYR A 175 -11.73 2.15 -5.46
C TYR A 175 -13.24 1.99 -5.63
N PRO A 176 -13.73 0.85 -6.12
CA PRO A 176 -15.15 0.53 -6.08
C PRO A 176 -15.56 0.09 -4.67
N GLU A 177 -16.76 0.45 -4.25
CA GLU A 177 -17.32 0.03 -2.95
C GLU A 177 -17.81 -1.44 -2.99
N VAL A 178 -16.90 -2.35 -3.35
CA VAL A 178 -17.12 -3.80 -3.29
C VAL A 178 -16.13 -4.42 -2.32
N GLU A 179 -16.53 -5.48 -1.65
CA GLU A 179 -15.67 -6.13 -0.66
C GLU A 179 -14.89 -7.29 -1.30
N VAL A 180 -13.57 -7.23 -1.22
CA VAL A 180 -12.66 -8.32 -1.60
C VAL A 180 -11.72 -8.56 -0.42
N LEU A 181 -11.85 -9.73 0.20
CA LEU A 181 -10.98 -10.09 1.32
C LEU A 181 -9.60 -10.52 0.81
N THR A 182 -8.53 -10.05 1.45
CA THR A 182 -7.14 -10.42 1.12
C THR A 182 -6.94 -11.92 1.11
N ARG A 183 -7.54 -12.63 2.08
CA ARG A 183 -7.50 -14.09 2.14
C ARG A 183 -8.09 -14.76 0.89
N ASP A 184 -9.22 -14.26 0.39
CA ASP A 184 -9.89 -14.85 -0.78
C ASP A 184 -9.11 -14.57 -2.05
N SER A 185 -8.51 -13.38 -2.17
CA SER A 185 -7.59 -13.02 -3.27
C SER A 185 -6.30 -13.86 -3.28
N ARG A 186 -5.87 -14.38 -2.13
CA ARG A 186 -4.73 -15.33 -2.06
C ARG A 186 -5.17 -16.76 -2.36
N ASN A 187 -6.31 -17.18 -1.83
CA ASN A 187 -6.81 -18.55 -1.98
C ASN A 187 -7.17 -18.92 -3.43
N ILE A 188 -7.54 -17.93 -4.27
CA ILE A 188 -7.87 -18.16 -5.68
C ILE A 188 -6.62 -18.47 -6.53
N LEU A 189 -5.42 -18.13 -6.03
CA LEU A 189 -4.18 -18.30 -6.78
C LEU A 189 -3.76 -19.77 -6.85
N LYS A 190 -3.45 -20.21 -8.06
CA LYS A 190 -2.87 -21.54 -8.28
C LYS A 190 -1.41 -21.56 -7.87
N PRO A 191 -0.94 -22.55 -7.11
CA PRO A 191 0.46 -22.63 -6.67
C PRO A 191 1.43 -22.89 -7.82
N ASP A 192 0.96 -23.58 -8.89
CA ASP A 192 1.79 -23.96 -10.02
C ASP A 192 1.55 -23.07 -11.22
N ILE A 193 2.64 -22.61 -11.83
CA ILE A 193 2.63 -21.82 -13.06
C ILE A 193 3.54 -22.44 -14.11
N SER A 194 3.21 -22.27 -15.39
CA SER A 194 4.08 -22.74 -16.46
C SER A 194 5.37 -21.91 -16.53
N LEU A 195 6.48 -22.58 -16.89
CA LEU A 195 7.77 -21.92 -17.10
C LEU A 195 7.67 -20.78 -18.11
N GLN A 196 6.84 -20.92 -19.15
CA GLN A 196 6.62 -19.88 -20.15
C GLN A 196 6.04 -18.61 -19.53
N LYS A 197 5.03 -18.74 -18.63
CA LYS A 197 4.47 -17.58 -17.90
C LYS A 197 5.50 -16.95 -16.96
N CYS A 198 6.29 -17.78 -16.28
CA CYS A 198 7.36 -17.31 -15.40
C CYS A 198 8.40 -16.49 -16.19
N ILE A 199 8.85 -16.96 -17.35
CA ILE A 199 9.80 -16.24 -18.22
C ILE A 199 9.20 -14.90 -18.67
N ALA A 200 7.94 -14.88 -19.14
CA ALA A 200 7.27 -13.66 -19.58
C ALA A 200 7.14 -12.64 -18.42
N GLN A 201 6.71 -13.09 -17.25
CA GLN A 201 6.57 -12.24 -16.04
C GLN A 201 7.91 -11.67 -15.59
N THR A 202 8.97 -12.50 -15.55
CA THR A 202 10.32 -12.06 -15.16
C THR A 202 10.87 -11.05 -16.17
N GLY A 203 10.65 -11.27 -17.49
CA GLY A 203 11.00 -10.33 -18.52
C GLY A 203 10.31 -8.97 -18.35
N ASN A 204 9.01 -8.98 -18.07
CA ASN A 204 8.24 -7.77 -17.81
C ASN A 204 8.71 -7.05 -16.54
N LEU A 205 8.95 -7.78 -15.44
CA LEU A 205 9.46 -7.20 -14.20
C LEU A 205 10.83 -6.52 -14.42
N ALA A 206 11.77 -7.23 -15.05
CA ALA A 206 13.10 -6.68 -15.33
C ALA A 206 13.02 -5.44 -16.25
N SER A 207 12.16 -5.49 -17.27
CA SER A 207 11.95 -4.38 -18.21
C SER A 207 11.26 -3.18 -17.55
N PHE A 208 10.32 -3.41 -16.62
CA PHE A 208 9.71 -2.34 -15.84
C PHE A 208 10.75 -1.59 -15.01
N ILE A 209 11.62 -2.32 -14.29
CA ILE A 209 12.70 -1.73 -13.50
C ILE A 209 13.66 -0.95 -14.41
N ALA A 210 14.09 -1.54 -15.54
CA ALA A 210 14.94 -0.84 -16.51
C ALA A 210 14.29 0.42 -17.07
N GLY A 211 12.98 0.39 -17.32
CA GLY A 211 12.18 1.53 -17.75
C GLY A 211 12.18 2.67 -16.74
N LEU A 212 12.03 2.36 -15.45
CA LEU A 212 12.11 3.36 -14.37
C LEU A 212 13.48 4.05 -14.33
N TYR A 213 14.59 3.28 -14.37
CA TYR A 213 15.94 3.83 -14.37
C TYR A 213 16.26 4.72 -15.59
N ARG A 214 15.60 4.45 -16.71
CA ARG A 214 15.82 5.19 -17.97
C ARG A 214 14.79 6.30 -18.19
N SER A 215 13.77 6.41 -17.33
CA SER A 215 12.57 7.22 -17.55
C SER A 215 11.93 6.96 -18.93
N ASP A 216 11.96 5.69 -19.34
CA ASP A 216 11.45 5.21 -20.63
C ASP A 216 9.98 4.78 -20.43
N TYR A 217 9.07 5.74 -20.62
CA TYR A 217 7.63 5.54 -20.40
C TYR A 217 7.02 4.48 -21.32
N GLU A 218 7.53 4.34 -22.56
CA GLU A 218 7.09 3.30 -23.48
C GLU A 218 7.46 1.91 -22.94
N LEU A 219 8.71 1.76 -22.46
CA LEU A 219 9.17 0.51 -21.85
C LEU A 219 8.40 0.19 -20.56
N ILE A 220 8.16 1.19 -19.71
CA ILE A 220 7.32 1.05 -18.50
C ILE A 220 5.94 0.50 -18.91
N GLY A 221 5.29 1.12 -19.90
CA GLY A 221 3.96 0.76 -20.33
C GLY A 221 3.85 -0.68 -20.84
N ARG A 222 4.67 -1.06 -21.81
CA ARG A 222 4.62 -2.42 -22.39
C ARG A 222 5.04 -3.51 -21.40
N SER A 223 5.68 -3.13 -20.28
CA SER A 223 6.11 -4.06 -19.23
C SER A 223 5.04 -4.30 -18.15
N LEU A 224 3.99 -3.46 -18.05
CA LEU A 224 2.94 -3.57 -17.04
C LEU A 224 1.85 -4.57 -17.45
N THR A 225 2.26 -5.75 -17.91
CA THR A 225 1.37 -6.86 -18.24
C THR A 225 1.65 -8.04 -17.31
N ASP A 226 0.70 -8.31 -16.42
CA ASP A 226 0.77 -9.46 -15.52
C ASP A 226 0.17 -10.71 -16.19
N HIS A 227 0.98 -11.76 -16.30
CA HIS A 227 0.58 -13.05 -16.90
C HIS A 227 0.15 -14.09 -15.87
N ILE A 228 0.32 -13.82 -14.57
CA ILE A 228 0.20 -14.83 -13.50
C ILE A 228 -0.94 -14.51 -12.54
N ILE A 229 -0.91 -13.36 -11.90
CA ILE A 229 -1.79 -13.01 -10.77
C ILE A 229 -3.07 -12.33 -11.24
N GLU A 230 -2.95 -11.28 -12.05
CA GLU A 230 -4.10 -10.51 -12.55
C GLU A 230 -5.16 -11.40 -13.23
N PRO A 231 -4.81 -12.34 -14.14
CA PRO A 231 -5.82 -13.17 -14.79
C PRO A 231 -6.62 -14.05 -13.81
N GLN A 232 -6.07 -14.34 -12.64
CA GLN A 232 -6.74 -15.14 -11.62
C GLN A 232 -7.58 -14.29 -10.68
N ARG A 233 -7.13 -13.06 -10.33
CA ARG A 233 -7.81 -12.13 -9.41
C ARG A 233 -8.85 -11.26 -10.07
N ALA A 234 -8.74 -10.99 -11.36
CA ALA A 234 -9.63 -10.10 -12.09
C ALA A 234 -11.12 -10.46 -11.97
N VAL A 235 -11.44 -11.74 -11.81
CA VAL A 235 -12.82 -12.22 -11.63
C VAL A 235 -13.47 -11.77 -10.32
N LEU A 236 -12.66 -11.32 -9.34
CA LEU A 236 -13.14 -10.82 -8.05
C LEU A 236 -13.57 -9.34 -8.12
N ILE A 237 -13.25 -8.65 -9.22
CA ILE A 237 -13.50 -7.21 -9.37
C ILE A 237 -14.45 -7.01 -10.55
N PRO A 238 -15.67 -6.54 -10.31
CA PRO A 238 -16.62 -6.28 -11.39
C PRO A 238 -16.02 -5.35 -12.45
N HIS A 239 -16.24 -5.63 -13.72
CA HIS A 239 -15.82 -4.81 -14.87
C HIS A 239 -14.32 -4.52 -14.96
N PHE A 240 -13.46 -5.33 -14.32
CA PHE A 240 -12.02 -5.08 -14.29
C PHE A 240 -11.42 -4.86 -15.70
N TYR A 241 -11.71 -5.76 -16.64
CA TYR A 241 -11.13 -5.63 -17.99
C TYR A 241 -11.71 -4.49 -18.80
N ASP A 242 -12.97 -4.09 -18.58
CA ASP A 242 -13.57 -2.92 -19.23
C ASP A 242 -12.85 -1.65 -18.76
N ILE A 243 -12.58 -1.56 -17.44
CA ILE A 243 -11.85 -0.45 -16.84
C ILE A 243 -10.39 -0.43 -17.30
N LYS A 244 -9.72 -1.57 -17.32
CA LYS A 244 -8.34 -1.67 -17.81
C LYS A 244 -8.23 -1.24 -19.27
N ASN A 245 -9.12 -1.73 -20.13
CA ASN A 245 -9.16 -1.35 -21.55
C ASN A 245 -9.46 0.14 -21.73
N MET A 246 -10.35 0.70 -20.90
CA MET A 246 -10.64 2.13 -20.92
C MET A 246 -9.42 2.95 -20.49
N ALA A 247 -8.74 2.56 -19.41
CA ALA A 247 -7.52 3.23 -18.95
C ALA A 247 -6.47 3.29 -20.07
N LEU A 248 -6.20 2.15 -20.71
CA LEU A 248 -5.24 2.07 -21.83
C LEU A 248 -5.67 2.92 -23.01
N LYS A 249 -6.97 2.95 -23.35
CA LYS A 249 -7.53 3.81 -24.40
C LYS A 249 -7.37 5.31 -24.10
N MET A 250 -7.38 5.68 -22.81
CA MET A 250 -7.16 7.06 -22.35
C MET A 250 -5.69 7.40 -22.17
N GLY A 251 -4.75 6.56 -22.63
CA GLY A 251 -3.32 6.85 -22.60
C GLY A 251 -2.60 6.36 -21.35
N ALA A 252 -3.21 5.50 -20.53
CA ALA A 252 -2.49 4.87 -19.42
C ALA A 252 -1.31 4.07 -19.96
N LEU A 253 -0.15 4.19 -19.31
CA LEU A 253 1.01 3.34 -19.56
C LEU A 253 0.69 1.88 -19.24
N GLY A 254 -0.03 1.64 -18.15
CA GLY A 254 -0.50 0.33 -17.74
C GLY A 254 -1.55 0.44 -16.66
N CYS A 255 -2.29 -0.65 -16.44
CA CYS A 255 -3.37 -0.73 -15.47
C CYS A 255 -3.44 -2.15 -14.92
N SER A 256 -3.58 -2.28 -13.59
CA SER A 256 -3.74 -3.57 -12.92
C SER A 256 -4.42 -3.41 -11.55
N ILE A 257 -4.48 -4.49 -10.79
CA ILE A 257 -5.07 -4.56 -9.45
C ILE A 257 -4.08 -3.98 -8.43
N SER A 258 -4.57 -3.14 -7.52
CA SER A 258 -3.81 -2.66 -6.36
C SER A 258 -3.89 -3.67 -5.21
N GLY A 259 -2.75 -4.23 -4.81
CA GLY A 259 -2.68 -5.21 -3.73
C GLY A 259 -3.57 -6.43 -3.98
N ALA A 260 -4.47 -6.70 -3.05
CA ALA A 260 -5.47 -7.76 -3.16
C ALA A 260 -6.71 -7.35 -3.97
N GLY A 261 -6.85 -6.08 -4.32
CA GLY A 261 -8.07 -5.47 -4.81
C GLY A 261 -8.99 -5.03 -3.65
N PRO A 262 -10.17 -4.49 -3.93
CA PRO A 262 -10.78 -4.27 -5.25
C PRO A 262 -10.25 -3.05 -6.01
N SER A 263 -9.40 -2.22 -5.40
CA SER A 263 -8.85 -1.05 -6.09
C SER A 263 -8.08 -1.45 -7.35
N ILE A 264 -8.26 -0.64 -8.39
CA ILE A 264 -7.58 -0.74 -9.68
C ILE A 264 -6.70 0.48 -9.81
N PHE A 265 -5.41 0.29 -10.11
CA PHE A 265 -4.51 1.40 -10.40
C PHE A 265 -4.19 1.49 -11.88
N ALA A 266 -3.89 2.69 -12.35
CA ALA A 266 -3.32 2.95 -13.66
C ALA A 266 -2.20 3.99 -13.53
N LEU A 267 -1.12 3.83 -14.30
CA LEU A 267 -0.03 4.79 -14.39
C LEU A 267 -0.16 5.60 -15.67
N PHE A 268 0.05 6.90 -15.57
CA PHE A 268 -0.01 7.85 -16.69
C PHE A 268 1.28 8.67 -16.75
N ARG A 269 1.55 9.22 -17.94
CA ARG A 269 2.54 10.26 -18.12
C ARG A 269 1.86 11.62 -18.11
N GLY A 270 1.99 12.35 -17.00
CA GLY A 270 1.40 13.67 -16.82
C GLY A 270 -0.03 13.66 -16.27
N GLU A 271 -0.37 14.75 -15.60
CA GLU A 271 -1.62 14.90 -14.89
C GLU A 271 -2.87 15.05 -15.81
N PRO A 272 -2.82 15.75 -16.96
CA PRO A 272 -3.99 15.91 -17.82
C PRO A 272 -4.58 14.58 -18.30
N ASP A 273 -3.72 13.65 -18.74
CA ASP A 273 -4.14 12.33 -19.20
C ASP A 273 -4.64 11.48 -18.03
N ALA A 274 -4.00 11.59 -16.85
CA ALA A 274 -4.42 10.94 -15.63
C ALA A 274 -5.83 11.37 -15.20
N VAL A 275 -6.13 12.67 -15.23
CA VAL A 275 -7.46 13.20 -14.88
C VAL A 275 -8.52 12.65 -15.85
N THR A 276 -8.26 12.71 -17.16
CA THR A 276 -9.18 12.20 -18.19
C THR A 276 -9.39 10.69 -18.01
N GLY A 277 -8.30 9.95 -17.78
CA GLY A 277 -8.33 8.50 -17.53
C GLY A 277 -9.12 8.14 -16.27
N ALA A 278 -8.92 8.85 -15.17
CA ALA A 278 -9.64 8.63 -13.92
C ALA A 278 -11.15 8.79 -14.09
N HIS A 279 -11.58 9.85 -14.79
CA HIS A 279 -13.00 10.07 -15.08
C HIS A 279 -13.58 8.94 -15.96
N ALA A 280 -12.86 8.53 -16.99
CA ALA A 280 -13.31 7.48 -17.90
C ALA A 280 -13.39 6.11 -17.20
N MET A 281 -12.40 5.77 -16.35
CA MET A 281 -12.39 4.54 -15.56
C MET A 281 -13.55 4.51 -14.56
N ARG A 282 -13.74 5.59 -13.81
CA ARG A 282 -14.80 5.69 -12.80
C ARG A 282 -16.17 5.60 -13.44
N ASN A 283 -16.38 6.25 -14.60
CA ASN A 283 -17.66 6.26 -15.32
C ASN A 283 -18.16 4.84 -15.68
N ILE A 284 -17.27 3.85 -15.82
CA ILE A 284 -17.68 2.46 -16.03
C ILE A 284 -18.41 1.93 -14.79
N PHE A 285 -17.90 2.20 -13.59
CA PHE A 285 -18.58 1.81 -12.36
C PHE A 285 -19.91 2.56 -12.18
N ASP A 286 -19.93 3.87 -12.47
CA ASP A 286 -21.14 4.70 -12.38
C ASP A 286 -22.25 4.18 -13.33
N GLN A 287 -21.91 3.68 -14.53
CA GLN A 287 -22.85 3.07 -15.49
C GLN A 287 -23.46 1.74 -15.00
N HIS A 288 -22.85 1.12 -14.01
CA HIS A 288 -23.30 -0.15 -13.40
C HIS A 288 -23.80 0.02 -11.97
N ASP A 289 -24.11 1.25 -11.55
CA ASP A 289 -24.60 1.59 -10.21
C ASP A 289 -23.66 1.11 -9.08
N ILE A 290 -22.34 1.03 -9.34
CA ILE A 290 -21.32 0.70 -8.36
C ILE A 290 -20.65 2.01 -7.88
N PRO A 291 -20.87 2.43 -6.62
CA PRO A 291 -20.19 3.61 -6.11
C PRO A 291 -18.66 3.42 -6.15
N ALA A 292 -17.94 4.44 -6.60
CA ALA A 292 -16.49 4.37 -6.67
C ALA A 292 -15.83 5.72 -6.35
N SER A 293 -14.72 5.67 -5.64
CA SER A 293 -13.85 6.81 -5.37
C SER A 293 -12.62 6.79 -6.29
N SER A 294 -12.15 7.97 -6.69
CA SER A 294 -10.94 8.11 -7.51
C SER A 294 -9.88 8.94 -6.78
N TYR A 295 -8.63 8.51 -6.86
CA TYR A 295 -7.46 9.21 -6.34
C TYR A 295 -6.48 9.42 -7.48
N ILE A 296 -6.03 10.65 -7.66
CA ILE A 296 -5.07 11.04 -8.70
C ILE A 296 -3.95 11.76 -7.98
N CYS A 297 -2.73 11.24 -8.02
CA CYS A 297 -1.60 11.83 -7.35
C CYS A 297 -0.26 11.35 -7.94
N LYS A 298 0.79 12.08 -7.62
CA LYS A 298 2.16 11.63 -7.85
C LYS A 298 2.52 10.50 -6.87
N ILE A 299 3.64 9.85 -7.14
CA ILE A 299 4.24 8.90 -6.21
C ILE A 299 4.82 9.69 -5.03
N ASN A 300 4.38 9.38 -3.81
CA ASN A 300 4.88 10.00 -2.59
C ASN A 300 6.32 9.56 -2.32
N SER A 301 7.26 10.46 -2.40
CA SER A 301 8.69 10.16 -2.20
C SER A 301 9.14 10.19 -0.73
N LYS A 302 8.27 10.62 0.20
CA LYS A 302 8.64 10.85 1.61
C LYS A 302 8.20 9.73 2.56
N GLY A 303 7.15 8.97 2.18
CA GLY A 303 6.51 8.00 3.06
C GLY A 303 5.81 8.65 4.25
N ALA A 304 5.85 7.98 5.39
CA ALA A 304 5.27 8.50 6.63
C ALA A 304 5.96 9.78 7.10
N ILE A 305 5.18 10.75 7.57
CA ILE A 305 5.67 12.05 8.05
C ILE A 305 5.00 12.45 9.37
N VAL A 306 5.71 13.23 10.16
CA VAL A 306 5.12 13.92 11.31
C VAL A 306 4.35 15.13 10.80
N LEU A 307 3.12 15.28 11.27
CA LEU A 307 2.29 16.46 11.00
C LEU A 307 2.55 17.52 12.07
N SER A 308 2.67 18.75 11.65
CA SER A 308 2.83 19.92 12.53
C SER A 308 1.52 20.31 13.22
#